data_577c8f2b8c73fdf8a0375dd031b22032
#
_entry.id   577c8f2b8c73fdf8a0375dd031b22032
#
_cell.length_a   1.000
_cell.length_b   1.000
_cell.length_c   1.000
_cell.angle_alpha   90.00
_cell.angle_beta   90.00
_cell.angle_gamma   90.00
#
_symmetry.space_group_name_H-M   'P 1'
#
loop_
_entity.id
_entity.type
_entity.pdbx_description
1 polymer ?
#
loop_
_entity_poly.entity_id
_entity_poly.type
_entity_poly.pdbx_seq_one_letter_code
_entity_poly.pdbx_strand_id
1 'polypeptide(L)'
;LCEGRPESEQCIIGSVKSNIGHLESGSGIAGLVKAALVLHHRKIPKNLNYETPNPNIPFKDLKLKVPKENMPMPSKGDFLPVSAVNSFGFGGTNAHVVLEAVENEKQSGTDDSSEKLLPRPFLLPISGNSELGLECVAKSYCDFLNKDTDPVNEICTSVGFNRQNLDERMVVIGHDHKSIRSNLKSWILNRTESSECIIGKSSVSDTGPVFVFTGQGAQWWGMGQELFQNEPVFRKTIQKIDSILEPLTGWSLVEEMNSKEETSKIDQTDVAQPAIFALQVALAELWKDWGVLPAKVVGHSVGEVAAAYVAGIYNLEDAVKVIFHRSYLQNKTGGKGRMAVVGLSKSEAEKIIEGKESEVQVAVVNGPAMVTLAGDTEALEGIIKKGSVVGLDLVEV
;
A
#
# COMPACT_ATOMS: atom_id res chain seq x y z
N LEU A 1 -37.06 -26.02 11.44
CA LEU A 1 -36.65 -25.52 10.11
C LEU A 1 -37.83 -25.29 9.16
N CYS A 2 -38.88 -26.08 9.28
CA CYS A 2 -40.01 -26.06 8.33
C CYS A 2 -41.31 -25.55 8.92
N GLU A 3 -41.35 -25.22 10.20
CA GLU A 3 -42.53 -24.67 10.88
C GLU A 3 -42.87 -23.28 10.29
N GLY A 4 -44.16 -23.04 10.03
CA GLY A 4 -44.63 -21.82 9.41
C GLY A 4 -44.49 -21.72 7.90
N ARG A 5 -43.81 -22.66 7.21
CA ARG A 5 -43.69 -22.65 5.73
C ARG A 5 -45.01 -23.08 5.07
N PRO A 6 -45.41 -22.44 3.96
CA PRO A 6 -46.52 -22.93 3.13
C PRO A 6 -46.17 -24.28 2.48
N GLU A 7 -47.16 -25.07 2.11
CA GLU A 7 -46.95 -26.37 1.43
C GLU A 7 -46.20 -26.24 0.09
N SER A 8 -46.29 -25.10 -0.55
CA SER A 8 -45.58 -24.79 -1.80
C SER A 8 -44.08 -24.53 -1.61
N GLU A 9 -43.62 -24.29 -0.39
CA GLU A 9 -42.23 -23.93 -0.08
C GLU A 9 -41.54 -25.03 0.74
N GLN A 10 -41.40 -26.22 0.18
CA GLN A 10 -40.74 -27.35 0.84
C GLN A 10 -39.24 -27.11 0.98
N CYS A 11 -38.66 -27.53 2.10
CA CYS A 11 -37.22 -27.55 2.30
C CYS A 11 -36.60 -28.69 1.48
N ILE A 12 -35.66 -28.33 0.59
CA ILE A 12 -34.99 -29.31 -0.25
C ILE A 12 -33.86 -29.93 0.57
N ILE A 13 -33.83 -31.24 0.67
CA ILE A 13 -32.80 -31.99 1.39
C ILE A 13 -32.13 -32.99 0.45
N GLY A 14 -30.82 -33.20 0.67
CA GLY A 14 -30.02 -34.15 -0.10
C GLY A 14 -28.82 -34.65 0.71
N SER A 15 -28.17 -35.66 0.18
CA SER A 15 -26.97 -36.21 0.80
C SER A 15 -25.92 -36.57 -0.23
N VAL A 16 -24.66 -36.35 0.08
CA VAL A 16 -23.51 -36.80 -0.73
C VAL A 16 -23.23 -38.30 -0.53
N LYS A 17 -23.79 -38.89 0.54
CA LYS A 17 -23.58 -40.29 0.89
C LYS A 17 -24.13 -41.26 -0.17
N SER A 18 -25.14 -40.83 -0.93
CA SER A 18 -25.63 -41.61 -2.06
C SER A 18 -24.62 -41.71 -3.24
N ASN A 19 -23.62 -40.84 -3.29
CA ASN A 19 -22.57 -40.82 -4.32
C ASN A 19 -21.31 -41.57 -3.90
N ILE A 20 -20.86 -41.38 -2.65
CA ILE A 20 -19.50 -41.78 -2.20
C ILE A 20 -19.54 -42.64 -0.90
N GLY A 21 -20.72 -42.99 -0.43
CA GLY A 21 -20.87 -43.73 0.84
C GLY A 21 -20.72 -42.82 2.07
N HIS A 22 -20.69 -43.45 3.25
CA HIS A 22 -20.49 -42.73 4.50
C HIS A 22 -18.99 -42.64 4.83
N LEU A 23 -18.46 -41.42 4.85
CA LEU A 23 -17.02 -41.14 5.11
C LEU A 23 -16.69 -41.04 6.62
N GLU A 24 -17.57 -41.56 7.49
CA GLU A 24 -17.40 -41.52 8.95
C GLU A 24 -17.05 -40.11 9.43
N SER A 25 -15.87 -39.92 10.03
CA SER A 25 -15.38 -38.63 10.51
C SER A 25 -15.26 -37.53 9.43
N GLY A 26 -15.11 -37.91 8.17
CA GLY A 26 -15.05 -37.00 7.02
C GLY A 26 -16.40 -36.60 6.43
N SER A 27 -17.51 -37.21 6.88
CA SER A 27 -18.83 -37.04 6.24
C SER A 27 -19.38 -35.62 6.33
N GLY A 28 -19.09 -34.89 7.40
CA GLY A 28 -19.45 -33.47 7.56
C GLY A 28 -18.82 -32.57 6.52
N ILE A 29 -17.50 -32.73 6.30
CA ILE A 29 -16.74 -31.97 5.32
C ILE A 29 -17.22 -32.29 3.89
N ALA A 30 -17.49 -33.56 3.58
CA ALA A 30 -18.05 -33.94 2.27
C ALA A 30 -19.41 -33.27 2.01
N GLY A 31 -20.29 -33.20 3.04
CA GLY A 31 -21.55 -32.47 2.99
C GLY A 31 -21.34 -30.97 2.76
N LEU A 32 -20.36 -30.37 3.44
CA LEU A 32 -20.00 -28.95 3.32
C LEU A 32 -19.54 -28.61 1.89
N VAL A 33 -18.64 -29.42 1.33
CA VAL A 33 -18.16 -29.24 -0.06
C VAL A 33 -19.32 -29.34 -1.04
N LYS A 34 -20.22 -30.31 -0.90
CA LYS A 34 -21.43 -30.43 -1.73
C LYS A 34 -22.30 -29.18 -1.62
N ALA A 35 -22.56 -28.68 -0.43
CA ALA A 35 -23.39 -27.51 -0.20
C ALA A 35 -22.77 -26.24 -0.82
N ALA A 36 -21.46 -26.08 -0.69
CA ALA A 36 -20.72 -24.98 -1.32
C ALA A 36 -20.82 -25.04 -2.86
N LEU A 37 -20.63 -26.20 -3.45
CA LEU A 37 -20.77 -26.38 -4.91
C LEU A 37 -22.21 -26.14 -5.40
N VAL A 38 -23.21 -26.55 -4.64
CA VAL A 38 -24.63 -26.26 -4.94
C VAL A 38 -24.90 -24.76 -4.97
N LEU A 39 -24.36 -24.02 -3.99
CA LEU A 39 -24.48 -22.56 -3.94
C LEU A 39 -23.70 -21.89 -5.08
N HIS A 40 -22.49 -22.34 -5.36
CA HIS A 40 -21.64 -21.82 -6.44
C HIS A 40 -22.30 -22.00 -7.82
N HIS A 41 -22.74 -23.20 -8.12
CA HIS A 41 -23.37 -23.51 -9.42
C HIS A 41 -24.85 -23.13 -9.51
N ARG A 42 -25.47 -22.65 -8.44
CA ARG A 42 -26.92 -22.36 -8.37
C ARG A 42 -27.79 -23.53 -8.82
N LYS A 43 -27.33 -24.75 -8.62
CA LYS A 43 -27.94 -25.97 -9.11
C LYS A 43 -27.95 -27.06 -8.05
N ILE A 44 -29.11 -27.62 -7.75
CA ILE A 44 -29.27 -28.71 -6.81
C ILE A 44 -29.25 -30.01 -7.60
N PRO A 45 -28.28 -30.93 -7.39
CA PRO A 45 -28.23 -32.20 -8.07
C PRO A 45 -29.29 -33.16 -7.50
N LYS A 46 -29.77 -34.07 -8.34
CA LYS A 46 -30.64 -35.15 -7.89
C LYS A 46 -29.94 -36.01 -6.83
N ASN A 47 -30.73 -36.56 -5.91
CA ASN A 47 -30.25 -37.57 -4.98
C ASN A 47 -30.22 -38.93 -5.69
N LEU A 48 -29.08 -39.60 -5.73
CA LEU A 48 -28.94 -40.91 -6.38
C LEU A 48 -29.66 -41.98 -5.58
N ASN A 49 -30.13 -43.02 -6.27
CA ASN A 49 -30.78 -44.21 -5.69
C ASN A 49 -32.02 -43.87 -4.81
N TYR A 50 -32.72 -42.78 -5.15
CA TYR A 50 -33.96 -42.37 -4.47
C TYR A 50 -35.15 -42.49 -5.42
N GLU A 51 -35.81 -43.61 -5.37
CA GLU A 51 -37.00 -43.91 -6.19
C GLU A 51 -38.26 -43.75 -5.38
N THR A 52 -38.34 -44.43 -4.22
CA THR A 52 -39.50 -44.45 -3.34
C THR A 52 -39.13 -43.82 -1.98
N PRO A 53 -39.94 -42.86 -1.49
CA PRO A 53 -39.75 -42.30 -0.16
C PRO A 53 -39.93 -43.37 0.93
N ASN A 54 -39.16 -43.27 2.00
CA ASN A 54 -39.36 -44.13 3.18
C ASN A 54 -40.72 -43.81 3.81
N PRO A 55 -41.64 -44.82 3.93
CA PRO A 55 -42.98 -44.59 4.44
C PRO A 55 -43.01 -44.15 5.92
N ASN A 56 -41.97 -44.40 6.67
CA ASN A 56 -41.87 -44.00 8.06
C ASN A 56 -41.43 -42.52 8.24
N ILE A 57 -41.13 -41.83 7.16
CA ILE A 57 -40.77 -40.40 7.20
C ILE A 57 -41.96 -39.60 6.63
N PRO A 58 -42.62 -38.76 7.44
CA PRO A 58 -43.76 -37.98 6.97
C PRO A 58 -43.26 -36.74 6.21
N PHE A 59 -42.67 -36.94 5.03
CA PHE A 59 -42.09 -35.88 4.20
C PHE A 59 -43.02 -34.71 3.95
N LYS A 60 -44.33 -34.99 3.76
CA LYS A 60 -45.33 -33.97 3.51
C LYS A 60 -45.55 -33.10 4.75
N ASP A 61 -45.74 -33.73 5.92
CA ASP A 61 -45.99 -33.00 7.16
C ASP A 61 -44.78 -32.20 7.61
N LEU A 62 -43.59 -32.76 7.36
CA LEU A 62 -42.31 -32.11 7.61
C LEU A 62 -41.93 -31.08 6.54
N LYS A 63 -42.73 -30.94 5.47
CA LYS A 63 -42.48 -30.05 4.33
C LYS A 63 -41.06 -30.21 3.74
N LEU A 64 -40.66 -31.48 3.59
CA LEU A 64 -39.36 -31.86 3.03
C LEU A 64 -39.53 -32.39 1.60
N LYS A 65 -38.55 -32.10 0.75
CA LYS A 65 -38.45 -32.57 -0.63
C LYS A 65 -37.09 -33.12 -0.93
N VAL A 66 -36.99 -34.36 -1.39
CA VAL A 66 -35.76 -34.93 -1.93
C VAL A 66 -35.78 -34.82 -3.46
N PRO A 67 -34.78 -34.18 -4.10
CA PRO A 67 -34.81 -33.99 -5.55
C PRO A 67 -34.56 -35.29 -6.29
N LYS A 68 -35.48 -35.67 -7.18
CA LYS A 68 -35.37 -36.82 -8.10
C LYS A 68 -34.68 -36.47 -9.43
N GLU A 69 -34.64 -35.18 -9.73
CA GLU A 69 -34.02 -34.61 -10.92
C GLU A 69 -33.13 -33.43 -10.52
N ASN A 70 -32.19 -33.07 -11.41
CA ASN A 70 -31.43 -31.84 -11.22
C ASN A 70 -32.36 -30.64 -11.34
N MET A 71 -32.29 -29.73 -10.40
CA MET A 71 -33.15 -28.55 -10.38
C MET A 71 -32.37 -27.26 -10.09
N PRO A 72 -32.83 -26.10 -10.58
CA PRO A 72 -32.24 -24.84 -10.20
C PRO A 72 -32.42 -24.60 -8.71
N MET A 73 -31.51 -23.86 -8.11
CA MET A 73 -31.64 -23.44 -6.73
C MET A 73 -32.78 -22.41 -6.62
N PRO A 74 -33.73 -22.58 -5.69
CA PRO A 74 -34.78 -21.59 -5.51
C PRO A 74 -34.23 -20.22 -5.13
N SER A 75 -34.73 -19.18 -5.78
CA SER A 75 -34.49 -17.78 -5.41
C SER A 75 -35.79 -17.15 -4.94
N LYS A 76 -35.73 -16.28 -3.93
CA LYS A 76 -36.91 -15.59 -3.41
C LYS A 76 -36.62 -14.09 -3.29
N GLY A 77 -37.04 -13.32 -4.28
CA GLY A 77 -36.79 -11.88 -4.35
C GLY A 77 -35.29 -11.58 -4.36
N ASP A 78 -34.90 -10.58 -3.59
CA ASP A 78 -33.51 -10.13 -3.47
C ASP A 78 -32.67 -10.94 -2.46
N PHE A 79 -33.23 -12.00 -1.86
CA PHE A 79 -32.50 -12.80 -0.90
C PHE A 79 -31.54 -13.78 -1.57
N LEU A 80 -30.31 -13.79 -1.10
CA LEU A 80 -29.31 -14.75 -1.55
C LEU A 80 -29.68 -16.16 -1.08
N PRO A 81 -29.50 -17.19 -1.94
CA PRO A 81 -29.77 -18.56 -1.55
C PRO A 81 -28.89 -19.02 -0.39
N VAL A 82 -29.49 -19.76 0.53
CA VAL A 82 -28.85 -20.30 1.72
C VAL A 82 -28.89 -21.82 1.69
N SER A 83 -27.83 -22.47 2.12
CA SER A 83 -27.75 -23.91 2.34
C SER A 83 -27.23 -24.20 3.74
N ALA A 84 -27.72 -25.30 4.35
CA ALA A 84 -27.23 -25.69 5.66
C ALA A 84 -26.77 -27.15 5.64
N VAL A 85 -25.77 -27.47 6.42
CA VAL A 85 -25.20 -28.81 6.59
C VAL A 85 -25.26 -29.21 8.05
N ASN A 86 -25.80 -30.40 8.29
CA ASN A 86 -25.81 -31.02 9.60
C ASN A 86 -24.83 -32.20 9.62
N SER A 87 -24.05 -32.31 10.66
CA SER A 87 -23.20 -33.44 10.96
C SER A 87 -23.42 -33.88 12.41
N PHE A 88 -23.87 -35.11 12.58
CA PHE A 88 -24.17 -35.68 13.90
C PHE A 88 -23.20 -36.83 14.17
N GLY A 89 -22.28 -36.63 15.10
CA GLY A 89 -21.30 -37.62 15.51
C GLY A 89 -21.95 -38.70 16.42
N PHE A 90 -21.57 -39.96 16.23
CA PHE A 90 -22.09 -41.07 17.04
C PHE A 90 -21.77 -40.91 18.54
N GLY A 91 -20.69 -40.23 18.87
CA GLY A 91 -20.30 -39.87 20.24
C GLY A 91 -21.04 -38.67 20.83
N GLY A 92 -22.05 -38.11 20.13
CA GLY A 92 -22.85 -36.96 20.59
C GLY A 92 -22.32 -35.57 20.19
N THR A 93 -21.21 -35.48 19.52
CA THR A 93 -20.70 -34.19 18.97
C THR A 93 -21.51 -33.85 17.71
N ASN A 94 -22.17 -32.71 17.73
CA ASN A 94 -23.00 -32.23 16.61
C ASN A 94 -22.45 -30.93 16.07
N ALA A 95 -22.50 -30.75 14.75
CA ALA A 95 -22.13 -29.52 14.06
C ALA A 95 -23.24 -29.12 13.07
N HIS A 96 -23.49 -27.81 13.01
CA HIS A 96 -24.40 -27.19 12.05
C HIS A 96 -23.71 -26.01 11.41
N VAL A 97 -23.65 -25.98 10.09
CA VAL A 97 -23.03 -24.91 9.32
C VAL A 97 -24.07 -24.34 8.34
N VAL A 98 -24.18 -23.04 8.31
CA VAL A 98 -25.00 -22.31 7.34
C VAL A 98 -24.09 -21.61 6.35
N LEU A 99 -24.38 -21.75 5.08
CA LEU A 99 -23.67 -21.14 3.95
C LEU A 99 -24.66 -20.24 3.21
N GLU A 100 -24.23 -19.04 2.88
CA GLU A 100 -24.96 -18.14 2.01
C GLU A 100 -24.22 -18.02 0.68
N ALA A 101 -24.97 -17.90 -0.39
CA ALA A 101 -24.39 -17.64 -1.70
C ALA A 101 -23.85 -16.20 -1.77
N VAL A 102 -22.75 -16.00 -2.44
CA VAL A 102 -22.25 -14.68 -2.76
C VAL A 102 -22.96 -14.18 -4.02
N GLU A 103 -23.36 -12.91 -4.06
CA GLU A 103 -23.69 -12.29 -5.34
C GLU A 103 -22.50 -12.44 -6.27
N ASN A 104 -22.73 -12.89 -7.50
CA ASN A 104 -21.74 -12.61 -8.53
C ASN A 104 -21.76 -11.09 -8.66
N GLU A 105 -20.79 -10.42 -8.08
CA GLU A 105 -20.53 -9.05 -8.45
C GLU A 105 -20.48 -9.03 -9.98
N LYS A 106 -21.56 -8.54 -10.58
CA LYS A 106 -21.43 -7.99 -11.92
C LYS A 106 -20.25 -7.04 -11.76
N GLN A 107 -19.14 -7.32 -12.43
CA GLN A 107 -18.07 -6.36 -12.56
C GLN A 107 -18.74 -5.01 -12.65
N SER A 108 -18.78 -4.29 -11.53
CA SER A 108 -19.20 -2.90 -11.51
C SER A 108 -18.25 -2.29 -12.50
N GLY A 109 -18.80 -1.97 -13.65
CA GLY A 109 -18.04 -1.39 -14.74
C GLY A 109 -17.20 -0.32 -14.10
N THR A 110 -15.92 -0.39 -14.33
CA THR A 110 -14.98 0.67 -14.04
C THR A 110 -15.73 1.97 -14.18
N ASP A 111 -15.86 2.68 -13.04
CA ASP A 111 -16.40 4.03 -13.03
C ASP A 111 -15.71 4.76 -14.17
N ASP A 112 -16.43 5.04 -15.24
CA ASP A 112 -15.92 5.60 -16.49
C ASP A 112 -15.72 7.12 -16.34
N SER A 113 -15.33 7.52 -15.13
CA SER A 113 -14.66 8.78 -14.85
C SER A 113 -13.18 8.60 -15.24
N SER A 114 -12.97 8.31 -16.51
CA SER A 114 -11.64 8.16 -17.09
C SER A 114 -11.00 9.54 -17.35
N GLU A 115 -10.52 10.18 -16.29
CA GLU A 115 -9.23 10.83 -16.42
C GLU A 115 -8.26 9.70 -16.85
N LYS A 116 -7.59 9.84 -17.98
CA LYS A 116 -6.57 8.90 -18.45
C LYS A 116 -5.42 8.91 -17.43
N LEU A 117 -5.57 8.11 -16.38
CA LEU A 117 -4.48 7.83 -15.45
C LEU A 117 -3.35 7.15 -16.25
N LEU A 118 -2.13 7.55 -16.00
CA LEU A 118 -0.97 6.86 -16.56
C LEU A 118 -0.99 5.38 -16.10
N PRO A 119 -0.55 4.44 -16.96
CA PRO A 119 -0.58 3.02 -16.61
C PRO A 119 0.29 2.78 -15.37
N ARG A 120 -0.33 2.45 -14.26
CA ARG A 120 0.35 2.11 -13.00
C ARG A 120 0.94 0.71 -13.08
N PRO A 121 2.10 0.46 -12.47
CA PRO A 121 2.58 -0.89 -12.28
C PRO A 121 1.69 -1.65 -11.30
N PHE A 122 1.55 -2.96 -11.51
CA PHE A 122 0.90 -3.87 -10.58
C PHE A 122 1.92 -4.42 -9.59
N LEU A 123 1.46 -4.66 -8.37
CA LEU A 123 2.26 -5.26 -7.30
C LEU A 123 1.74 -6.66 -7.04
N LEU A 124 2.57 -7.67 -7.25
CA LEU A 124 2.28 -9.06 -6.90
C LEU A 124 2.98 -9.41 -5.58
N PRO A 125 2.29 -9.35 -4.43
CA PRO A 125 2.85 -9.76 -3.15
C PRO A 125 2.76 -11.28 -2.99
N ILE A 126 3.89 -11.95 -2.80
CA ILE A 126 3.95 -13.39 -2.51
C ILE A 126 4.76 -13.65 -1.26
N SER A 127 4.50 -14.77 -0.59
CA SER A 127 5.20 -15.11 0.64
C SER A 127 5.33 -16.63 0.84
N GLY A 128 6.25 -17.02 1.70
CA GLY A 128 6.50 -18.41 2.07
C GLY A 128 6.94 -18.53 3.54
N ASN A 129 6.81 -19.73 4.12
CA ASN A 129 7.32 -20.01 5.48
C ASN A 129 8.85 -20.13 5.54
N SER A 130 9.50 -20.20 4.40
CA SER A 130 10.94 -20.32 4.22
C SER A 130 11.33 -19.81 2.84
N GLU A 131 12.61 -19.54 2.62
CA GLU A 131 13.13 -19.16 1.30
C GLU A 131 12.77 -20.20 0.22
N LEU A 132 12.86 -21.50 0.54
CA LEU A 132 12.46 -22.56 -0.38
C LEU A 132 10.95 -22.54 -0.64
N GLY A 133 10.14 -22.27 0.37
CA GLY A 133 8.69 -22.09 0.26
C GLY A 133 8.34 -20.92 -0.65
N LEU A 134 9.01 -19.77 -0.47
CA LEU A 134 8.85 -18.59 -1.31
C LEU A 134 9.22 -18.90 -2.77
N GLU A 135 10.31 -19.64 -2.99
CA GLU A 135 10.72 -20.09 -4.33
C GLU A 135 9.67 -20.96 -5.00
N CYS A 136 9.10 -21.92 -4.28
CA CYS A 136 8.05 -22.78 -4.80
C CYS A 136 6.82 -21.97 -5.21
N VAL A 137 6.43 -20.98 -4.39
CA VAL A 137 5.34 -20.06 -4.70
C VAL A 137 5.66 -19.23 -5.93
N ALA A 138 6.87 -18.65 -6.03
CA ALA A 138 7.30 -17.88 -7.19
C ALA A 138 7.26 -18.69 -8.49
N LYS A 139 7.72 -19.95 -8.47
CA LYS A 139 7.62 -20.88 -9.61
C LYS A 139 6.17 -21.14 -10.00
N SER A 140 5.30 -21.38 -9.02
CA SER A 140 3.87 -21.62 -9.27
C SER A 140 3.21 -20.41 -9.94
N TYR A 141 3.53 -19.18 -9.51
CA TYR A 141 3.03 -17.98 -10.17
C TYR A 141 3.63 -17.75 -11.55
N CYS A 142 4.89 -18.10 -11.78
CA CYS A 142 5.47 -18.10 -13.13
C CYS A 142 4.68 -18.98 -14.11
N ASP A 143 4.28 -20.17 -13.66
CA ASP A 143 3.52 -21.12 -14.47
C ASP A 143 2.07 -20.66 -14.64
N PHE A 144 1.46 -20.12 -13.59
CA PHE A 144 0.10 -19.58 -13.63
C PHE A 144 -0.02 -18.40 -14.60
N LEU A 145 0.87 -17.41 -14.49
CA LEU A 145 0.89 -16.22 -15.34
C LEU A 145 1.22 -16.55 -16.82
N ASN A 146 1.72 -17.74 -17.10
CA ASN A 146 1.95 -18.19 -18.49
C ASN A 146 0.65 -18.50 -19.24
N LYS A 147 -0.44 -18.73 -18.54
CA LYS A 147 -1.73 -19.08 -19.14
C LYS A 147 -2.48 -17.87 -19.69
N ASP A 148 -2.16 -16.68 -19.19
CA ASP A 148 -2.74 -15.39 -19.61
C ASP A 148 -4.29 -15.38 -19.65
N THR A 149 -4.91 -16.04 -18.65
CA THR A 149 -6.37 -16.27 -18.61
C THR A 149 -7.13 -15.19 -17.86
N ASP A 150 -6.50 -14.60 -16.85
CA ASP A 150 -7.17 -13.68 -15.94
C ASP A 150 -6.47 -12.30 -15.96
N PRO A 151 -7.17 -11.19 -15.83
CA PRO A 151 -6.56 -9.86 -15.81
C PRO A 151 -5.52 -9.72 -14.69
N VAL A 152 -4.36 -9.13 -14.99
CA VAL A 152 -3.24 -9.03 -14.03
C VAL A 152 -3.61 -8.26 -12.77
N ASN A 153 -4.45 -7.23 -12.88
CA ASN A 153 -4.98 -6.49 -11.75
C ASN A 153 -5.80 -7.37 -10.79
N GLU A 154 -6.64 -8.25 -11.32
CA GLU A 154 -7.44 -9.18 -10.52
C GLU A 154 -6.57 -10.20 -9.80
N ILE A 155 -5.53 -10.71 -10.49
CA ILE A 155 -4.55 -11.62 -9.88
C ILE A 155 -3.86 -10.94 -8.71
N CYS A 156 -3.27 -9.76 -8.94
CA CYS A 156 -2.52 -9.03 -7.91
C CYS A 156 -3.42 -8.64 -6.73
N THR A 157 -4.63 -8.16 -6.99
CA THR A 157 -5.63 -7.83 -5.96
C THR A 157 -6.02 -9.07 -5.15
N SER A 158 -6.36 -10.18 -5.84
CA SER A 158 -6.72 -11.42 -5.17
C SER A 158 -5.61 -11.97 -4.30
N VAL A 159 -4.36 -11.91 -4.78
CA VAL A 159 -3.20 -12.35 -3.98
C VAL A 159 -2.98 -11.46 -2.77
N GLY A 160 -3.10 -10.15 -2.95
CA GLY A 160 -2.92 -9.19 -1.86
C GLY A 160 -3.93 -9.33 -0.72
N PHE A 161 -5.20 -9.58 -1.06
CA PHE A 161 -6.28 -9.64 -0.07
C PHE A 161 -6.65 -11.04 0.42
N ASN A 162 -6.48 -12.07 -0.42
CA ASN A 162 -6.98 -13.42 -0.13
C ASN A 162 -5.90 -14.43 0.26
N ARG A 163 -4.64 -14.00 0.39
CA ARG A 163 -3.54 -14.85 0.83
C ARG A 163 -2.98 -14.35 2.15
N GLN A 164 -2.61 -15.31 3.00
CA GLN A 164 -1.90 -15.00 4.23
C GLN A 164 -0.48 -14.53 3.91
N ASN A 165 -0.05 -13.46 4.57
CA ASN A 165 1.33 -13.00 4.52
C ASN A 165 2.18 -13.81 5.50
N LEU A 166 3.12 -14.59 4.99
CA LEU A 166 4.06 -15.40 5.73
C LEU A 166 5.38 -14.64 5.99
N ASP A 167 6.35 -15.27 6.64
CA ASP A 167 7.56 -14.59 7.11
C ASP A 167 8.49 -14.14 5.99
N GLU A 168 8.78 -15.03 5.03
CA GLU A 168 9.58 -14.67 3.86
C GLU A 168 8.67 -14.06 2.81
N ARG A 169 8.94 -12.83 2.40
CA ARG A 169 8.08 -12.01 1.54
C ARG A 169 8.80 -11.51 0.32
N MET A 170 8.05 -11.38 -0.75
CA MET A 170 8.50 -10.77 -2.00
C MET A 170 7.38 -9.94 -2.59
N VAL A 171 7.70 -8.79 -3.13
CA VAL A 171 6.82 -8.02 -3.99
C VAL A 171 7.45 -7.92 -5.37
N VAL A 172 6.71 -8.37 -6.38
CA VAL A 172 7.13 -8.28 -7.78
C VAL A 172 6.34 -7.18 -8.47
N ILE A 173 7.05 -6.26 -9.10
CA ILE A 173 6.49 -5.08 -9.78
C ILE A 173 6.48 -5.34 -11.28
N GLY A 174 5.39 -4.99 -11.96
CA GLY A 174 5.30 -5.11 -13.42
C GLY A 174 4.01 -4.52 -13.97
N HIS A 175 3.95 -4.29 -15.27
CA HIS A 175 2.83 -3.65 -15.94
C HIS A 175 1.85 -4.63 -16.60
N ASP A 176 2.28 -5.89 -16.78
CA ASP A 176 1.53 -6.95 -17.43
C ASP A 176 2.04 -8.33 -16.97
N HIS A 177 1.37 -9.39 -17.41
CA HIS A 177 1.77 -10.78 -17.14
C HIS A 177 3.21 -11.07 -17.53
N LYS A 178 3.65 -10.55 -18.69
CA LYS A 178 4.97 -10.81 -19.24
C LYS A 178 6.08 -10.21 -18.39
N SER A 179 5.92 -8.96 -17.96
CA SER A 179 6.90 -8.26 -17.12
C SER A 179 7.00 -8.88 -15.73
N ILE A 180 5.86 -9.13 -15.05
CA ILE A 180 5.84 -9.79 -13.74
C ILE A 180 6.48 -11.18 -13.82
N ARG A 181 6.13 -11.97 -14.85
CA ARG A 181 6.71 -13.29 -15.05
C ARG A 181 8.20 -13.24 -15.35
N SER A 182 8.65 -12.26 -16.14
CA SER A 182 10.07 -12.07 -16.43
C SER A 182 10.87 -11.77 -15.17
N ASN A 183 10.34 -10.89 -14.32
CA ASN A 183 10.97 -10.48 -13.06
C ASN A 183 11.02 -11.65 -12.07
N LEU A 184 9.93 -12.42 -11.94
CA LEU A 184 9.93 -13.68 -11.17
C LEU A 184 10.99 -14.66 -11.66
N LYS A 185 11.09 -14.89 -12.99
CA LYS A 185 12.09 -15.80 -13.58
C LYS A 185 13.51 -15.32 -13.31
N SER A 186 13.76 -14.03 -13.49
CA SER A 186 15.07 -13.44 -13.20
C SER A 186 15.49 -13.70 -11.76
N TRP A 187 14.58 -13.49 -10.82
CA TRP A 187 14.86 -13.77 -9.41
C TRP A 187 15.07 -15.27 -9.14
N ILE A 188 14.24 -16.17 -9.70
CA ILE A 188 14.38 -17.61 -9.51
C ILE A 188 15.76 -18.09 -9.99
N LEU A 189 16.30 -17.51 -11.07
CA LEU A 189 17.59 -17.90 -11.66
C LEU A 189 18.77 -17.28 -10.90
N ASN A 190 18.70 -16.00 -10.56
CA ASN A 190 19.85 -15.22 -10.09
C ASN A 190 19.88 -15.03 -8.57
N ARG A 191 18.75 -15.17 -7.88
CA ARG A 191 18.58 -14.93 -6.43
C ARG A 191 19.03 -13.54 -5.99
N THR A 192 18.92 -12.56 -6.85
CA THR A 192 19.29 -11.16 -6.58
C THR A 192 18.05 -10.27 -6.55
N GLU A 193 18.04 -9.33 -5.66
CA GLU A 193 17.06 -8.24 -5.63
C GLU A 193 17.25 -7.32 -6.85
N SER A 194 16.16 -6.72 -7.27
CA SER A 194 16.14 -5.68 -8.29
C SER A 194 15.11 -4.61 -7.90
N SER A 195 15.07 -3.50 -8.64
CA SER A 195 14.02 -2.48 -8.47
C SER A 195 12.61 -3.04 -8.66
N GLU A 196 12.47 -4.12 -9.45
CA GLU A 196 11.19 -4.76 -9.76
C GLU A 196 10.90 -6.02 -8.91
N CYS A 197 11.84 -6.44 -8.07
CA CYS A 197 11.71 -7.65 -7.24
C CYS A 197 12.31 -7.40 -5.86
N ILE A 198 11.48 -6.97 -4.93
CA ILE A 198 11.88 -6.57 -3.58
C ILE A 198 11.59 -7.73 -2.63
N ILE A 199 12.59 -8.11 -1.83
CA ILE A 199 12.49 -9.23 -0.90
C ILE A 199 12.65 -8.71 0.52
N GLY A 200 11.99 -9.34 1.46
CA GLY A 200 12.08 -9.00 2.87
C GLY A 200 11.60 -10.14 3.75
N LYS A 201 12.06 -10.08 5.00
CA LYS A 201 11.59 -10.98 6.04
C LYS A 201 10.74 -10.20 7.04
N SER A 202 9.60 -10.77 7.41
CA SER A 202 8.78 -10.19 8.46
C SER A 202 9.57 -10.17 9.76
N SER A 203 9.85 -8.98 10.26
CA SER A 203 10.32 -8.80 11.63
C SER A 203 9.11 -8.42 12.48
N VAL A 204 8.89 -9.16 13.56
CA VAL A 204 7.91 -8.77 14.58
C VAL A 204 8.51 -7.58 15.34
N SER A 205 8.34 -6.39 14.80
CA SER A 205 8.63 -5.15 15.50
C SER A 205 7.31 -4.48 15.81
N ASP A 206 7.01 -4.33 17.08
CA ASP A 206 5.85 -3.55 17.56
C ASP A 206 6.00 -2.04 17.28
N THR A 207 7.14 -1.64 16.73
CA THR A 207 7.43 -0.26 16.35
C THR A 207 7.14 -0.07 14.87
N GLY A 208 6.12 0.70 14.55
CA GLY A 208 5.80 1.10 13.18
C GLY A 208 6.91 1.93 12.53
N PRO A 209 6.73 2.35 11.27
CA PRO A 209 7.74 3.10 10.52
C PRO A 209 8.01 4.47 11.12
N VAL A 210 9.24 4.96 10.93
CA VAL A 210 9.62 6.34 11.23
C VAL A 210 9.61 7.13 9.92
N PHE A 211 8.84 8.22 9.86
CA PHE A 211 8.88 9.12 8.72
C PHE A 211 10.01 10.14 8.92
N VAL A 212 10.87 10.24 7.94
CA VAL A 212 12.01 11.15 7.93
C VAL A 212 11.78 12.22 6.87
N PHE A 213 11.77 13.49 7.29
CA PHE A 213 11.56 14.65 6.43
C PHE A 213 12.87 15.38 6.21
N THR A 214 13.33 15.42 4.97
CA THR A 214 14.63 15.99 4.58
C THR A 214 14.58 17.51 4.53
N GLY A 215 15.76 18.13 4.56
CA GLY A 215 15.97 19.55 4.33
C GLY A 215 15.99 19.94 2.86
N GLN A 216 16.33 21.23 2.61
CA GLN A 216 16.58 21.76 1.27
C GLN A 216 17.86 21.15 0.68
N GLY A 217 17.91 20.99 -0.65
CA GLY A 217 19.01 20.40 -1.41
C GLY A 217 18.60 19.17 -2.23
N ALA A 218 17.49 18.53 -1.89
CA ALA A 218 16.97 17.35 -2.61
C ALA A 218 15.89 17.70 -3.66
N GLN A 219 15.56 18.98 -3.83
CA GLN A 219 14.58 19.43 -4.81
C GLN A 219 15.11 19.28 -6.24
N TRP A 220 14.21 19.00 -7.15
CA TRP A 220 14.46 18.93 -8.58
C TRP A 220 13.19 19.27 -9.35
N TRP A 221 13.37 19.76 -10.58
CA TRP A 221 12.22 20.02 -11.45
C TRP A 221 11.46 18.72 -11.75
N GLY A 222 10.13 18.79 -11.67
CA GLY A 222 9.27 17.62 -11.93
C GLY A 222 9.00 16.74 -10.71
N MET A 223 9.59 17.03 -9.54
CA MET A 223 9.29 16.30 -8.32
C MET A 223 7.80 16.34 -8.00
N GLY A 224 7.19 15.16 -7.84
CA GLY A 224 5.76 15.03 -7.51
C GLY A 224 4.77 15.19 -8.67
N GLN A 225 5.21 15.52 -9.89
CA GLN A 225 4.31 15.71 -11.05
C GLN A 225 3.51 14.45 -11.36
N GLU A 226 4.16 13.28 -11.40
CA GLU A 226 3.48 12.01 -11.64
C GLU A 226 2.46 11.69 -10.55
N LEU A 227 2.81 11.89 -9.29
CA LEU A 227 1.90 11.70 -8.16
C LEU A 227 0.73 12.69 -8.19
N PHE A 228 0.99 13.94 -8.58
CA PHE A 228 -0.08 14.94 -8.73
C PHE A 228 -1.09 14.55 -9.81
N GLN A 229 -0.64 13.91 -10.89
CA GLN A 229 -1.51 13.45 -11.96
C GLN A 229 -2.28 12.18 -11.57
N ASN A 230 -1.65 11.25 -10.88
CA ASN A 230 -2.16 9.90 -10.69
C ASN A 230 -2.78 9.63 -9.31
N GLU A 231 -2.41 10.40 -8.26
CA GLU A 231 -2.83 10.16 -6.89
C GLU A 231 -3.80 11.23 -6.38
N PRO A 232 -5.10 10.94 -6.28
CA PRO A 232 -6.10 11.94 -5.89
C PRO A 232 -5.85 12.55 -4.51
N VAL A 233 -5.36 11.76 -3.54
CA VAL A 233 -5.06 12.25 -2.17
C VAL A 233 -3.88 13.22 -2.21
N PHE A 234 -2.81 12.86 -2.93
CA PHE A 234 -1.65 13.72 -3.11
C PHE A 234 -2.06 15.05 -3.78
N ARG A 235 -2.78 14.98 -4.89
CA ARG A 235 -3.28 16.16 -5.63
C ARG A 235 -4.12 17.08 -4.76
N LYS A 236 -5.11 16.53 -4.03
CA LYS A 236 -5.96 17.32 -3.12
C LYS A 236 -5.15 18.00 -2.01
N THR A 237 -4.14 17.33 -1.49
CA THR A 237 -3.27 17.88 -0.45
C THR A 237 -2.44 19.04 -0.99
N ILE A 238 -1.81 18.88 -2.17
CA ILE A 238 -1.08 19.96 -2.83
C ILE A 238 -2.00 21.16 -3.12
N GLN A 239 -3.18 20.93 -3.68
CA GLN A 239 -4.16 22.00 -3.96
C GLN A 239 -4.60 22.74 -2.70
N LYS A 240 -4.78 22.01 -1.59
CA LYS A 240 -5.13 22.63 -0.31
C LYS A 240 -4.00 23.48 0.25
N ILE A 241 -2.75 23.02 0.13
CA ILE A 241 -1.57 23.81 0.51
C ILE A 241 -1.47 25.05 -0.38
N ASP A 242 -1.64 24.91 -1.68
CA ASP A 242 -1.59 25.99 -2.65
C ASP A 242 -2.62 27.09 -2.33
N SER A 243 -3.86 26.70 -2.04
CA SER A 243 -4.93 27.65 -1.70
C SER A 243 -4.62 28.53 -0.47
N ILE A 244 -3.74 28.06 0.44
CA ILE A 244 -3.29 28.80 1.62
C ILE A 244 -2.02 29.61 1.28
N LEU A 245 -1.14 29.03 0.47
CA LEU A 245 0.18 29.59 0.15
C LEU A 245 0.10 30.73 -0.87
N GLU A 246 -0.67 30.57 -1.95
CA GLU A 246 -0.79 31.54 -3.04
C GLU A 246 -1.13 32.96 -2.60
N PRO A 247 -2.11 33.17 -1.68
CA PRO A 247 -2.39 34.53 -1.15
C PRO A 247 -1.23 35.17 -0.39
N LEU A 248 -0.30 34.36 0.14
CA LEU A 248 0.87 34.84 0.92
C LEU A 248 2.05 35.15 0.01
N THR A 249 2.24 34.35 -1.04
CA THR A 249 3.40 34.39 -1.93
C THR A 249 3.18 35.22 -3.18
N GLY A 250 1.94 35.27 -3.67
CA GLY A 250 1.58 35.86 -4.96
C GLY A 250 1.93 34.94 -6.17
N TRP A 251 2.27 33.66 -5.93
CA TRP A 251 2.49 32.65 -6.97
C TRP A 251 1.84 31.32 -6.55
N SER A 252 1.46 30.49 -7.51
CA SER A 252 0.82 29.21 -7.27
C SER A 252 1.83 28.07 -7.29
N LEU A 253 1.79 27.24 -6.26
CA LEU A 253 2.58 26.02 -6.14
C LEU A 253 2.21 25.00 -7.23
N VAL A 254 0.90 24.91 -7.55
CA VAL A 254 0.42 24.01 -8.60
C VAL A 254 0.94 24.45 -9.98
N GLU A 255 0.99 25.76 -10.26
CA GLU A 255 1.57 26.27 -11.50
C GLU A 255 3.07 26.01 -11.57
N GLU A 256 3.80 26.22 -10.46
CA GLU A 256 5.25 25.94 -10.39
C GLU A 256 5.54 24.45 -10.62
N MET A 257 4.80 23.55 -9.96
CA MET A 257 4.94 22.09 -10.16
C MET A 257 4.66 21.62 -11.59
N ASN A 258 3.82 22.34 -12.34
CA ASN A 258 3.50 22.04 -13.73
C ASN A 258 4.27 22.90 -14.74
N SER A 259 5.19 23.75 -14.28
CA SER A 259 6.03 24.60 -15.14
C SER A 259 6.98 23.76 -15.99
N LYS A 260 7.53 24.39 -17.03
CA LYS A 260 8.64 23.78 -17.79
C LYS A 260 9.95 23.96 -17.05
N GLU A 261 10.88 23.03 -17.26
CA GLU A 261 12.19 23.06 -16.62
C GLU A 261 12.91 24.40 -16.77
N GLU A 262 12.84 24.98 -17.99
CA GLU A 262 13.52 26.26 -18.29
C GLU A 262 12.91 27.47 -17.59
N THR A 263 11.68 27.36 -17.08
CA THR A 263 10.97 28.45 -16.41
C THR A 263 10.74 28.22 -14.93
N SER A 264 11.07 27.04 -14.44
CA SER A 264 10.94 26.66 -13.03
C SER A 264 11.85 27.52 -12.15
N LYS A 265 11.30 27.88 -10.99
CA LYS A 265 12.02 28.62 -9.94
C LYS A 265 12.35 27.73 -8.74
N ILE A 266 12.32 26.40 -8.93
CA ILE A 266 12.48 25.42 -7.83
C ILE A 266 13.81 25.56 -7.08
N ASP A 267 14.83 26.17 -7.68
CA ASP A 267 16.13 26.41 -7.06
C ASP A 267 16.16 27.66 -6.18
N GLN A 268 15.13 28.52 -6.25
CA GLN A 268 15.05 29.69 -5.39
C GLN A 268 14.52 29.27 -4.00
N THR A 269 15.17 29.72 -2.94
CA THR A 269 14.87 29.31 -1.56
C THR A 269 13.41 29.55 -1.15
N ASP A 270 12.81 30.66 -1.58
CA ASP A 270 11.42 31.04 -1.30
C ASP A 270 10.39 30.22 -2.11
N VAL A 271 10.85 29.46 -3.10
CA VAL A 271 10.06 28.48 -3.85
C VAL A 271 10.39 27.05 -3.42
N ALA A 272 11.68 26.71 -3.29
CA ALA A 272 12.15 25.37 -2.94
C ALA A 272 11.59 24.88 -1.61
N GLN A 273 11.64 25.71 -0.56
CA GLN A 273 11.19 25.26 0.77
C GLN A 273 9.69 24.99 0.84
N PRO A 274 8.79 25.87 0.35
CA PRO A 274 7.38 25.55 0.27
C PRO A 274 7.07 24.33 -0.59
N ALA A 275 7.77 24.14 -1.70
CA ALA A 275 7.58 22.99 -2.59
C ALA A 275 8.01 21.67 -1.92
N ILE A 276 9.18 21.64 -1.24
CA ILE A 276 9.63 20.47 -0.47
C ILE A 276 8.63 20.14 0.65
N PHE A 277 8.21 21.15 1.42
CA PHE A 277 7.22 20.98 2.47
C PHE A 277 5.92 20.38 1.92
N ALA A 278 5.41 20.93 0.83
CA ALA A 278 4.16 20.46 0.22
C ALA A 278 4.28 19.02 -0.29
N LEU A 279 5.38 18.67 -0.95
CA LEU A 279 5.68 17.31 -1.38
C LEU A 279 5.69 16.34 -0.19
N GLN A 280 6.41 16.70 0.87
CA GLN A 280 6.55 15.87 2.07
C GLN A 280 5.22 15.64 2.78
N VAL A 281 4.42 16.70 2.93
CA VAL A 281 3.08 16.60 3.54
C VAL A 281 2.16 15.75 2.66
N ALA A 282 2.14 15.98 1.35
CA ALA A 282 1.29 15.23 0.43
C ALA A 282 1.66 13.74 0.37
N LEU A 283 2.95 13.41 0.42
CA LEU A 283 3.43 12.02 0.54
C LEU A 283 3.02 11.39 1.88
N ALA A 284 3.12 12.12 2.98
CA ALA A 284 2.71 11.61 4.28
C ALA A 284 1.19 11.33 4.34
N GLU A 285 0.38 12.22 3.77
CA GLU A 285 -1.08 12.00 3.68
C GLU A 285 -1.42 10.83 2.76
N LEU A 286 -0.70 10.64 1.65
CA LEU A 286 -0.87 9.51 0.76
C LEU A 286 -0.52 8.18 1.45
N TRP A 287 0.60 8.12 2.19
CA TRP A 287 0.96 6.94 2.99
C TRP A 287 -0.09 6.62 4.06
N LYS A 288 -0.63 7.66 4.73
CA LYS A 288 -1.72 7.48 5.71
C LYS A 288 -2.99 6.94 5.07
N ASP A 289 -3.35 7.42 3.88
CA ASP A 289 -4.50 6.93 3.10
C ASP A 289 -4.34 5.44 2.74
N TRP A 290 -3.11 5.01 2.44
CA TRP A 290 -2.78 3.60 2.22
C TRP A 290 -2.65 2.77 3.52
N GLY A 291 -2.97 3.35 4.69
CA GLY A 291 -2.95 2.68 5.99
C GLY A 291 -1.56 2.60 6.64
N VAL A 292 -0.54 3.26 6.09
CA VAL A 292 0.80 3.31 6.67
C VAL A 292 0.93 4.54 7.56
N LEU A 293 0.79 4.33 8.87
CA LEU A 293 0.89 5.40 9.87
C LEU A 293 2.30 5.45 10.47
N PRO A 294 2.91 6.63 10.62
CA PRO A 294 4.20 6.74 11.28
C PRO A 294 4.07 6.50 12.80
N ALA A 295 4.93 5.67 13.35
CA ALA A 295 5.08 5.55 14.80
C ALA A 295 5.85 6.72 15.40
N LYS A 296 6.77 7.29 14.63
CA LYS A 296 7.56 8.46 14.99
C LYS A 296 7.84 9.28 13.73
N VAL A 297 8.17 10.55 13.93
CA VAL A 297 8.59 11.46 12.87
C VAL A 297 9.90 12.15 13.26
N VAL A 298 10.73 12.41 12.26
CA VAL A 298 11.98 13.16 12.39
C VAL A 298 12.08 14.13 11.21
N GLY A 299 12.38 15.39 11.49
CA GLY A 299 12.62 16.41 10.48
C GLY A 299 14.03 16.98 10.58
N HIS A 300 14.61 17.33 9.44
CA HIS A 300 15.86 18.07 9.34
C HIS A 300 15.62 19.40 8.64
N SER A 301 16.01 20.52 9.28
CA SER A 301 15.89 21.87 8.71
C SER A 301 14.45 22.18 8.26
N VAL A 302 14.20 22.42 6.96
CA VAL A 302 12.85 22.67 6.42
C VAL A 302 11.88 21.51 6.69
N GLY A 303 12.39 20.29 6.73
CA GLY A 303 11.61 19.09 7.02
C GLY A 303 11.03 19.05 8.44
N GLU A 304 11.56 19.85 9.39
CA GLU A 304 10.97 19.94 10.74
C GLU A 304 9.55 20.50 10.72
N VAL A 305 9.22 21.37 9.78
CA VAL A 305 7.86 21.94 9.64
C VAL A 305 6.88 20.87 9.19
N ALA A 306 7.28 20.03 8.21
CA ALA A 306 6.47 18.89 7.77
C ALA A 306 6.33 17.83 8.89
N ALA A 307 7.41 17.54 9.61
CA ALA A 307 7.40 16.63 10.75
C ALA A 307 6.46 17.12 11.84
N ALA A 308 6.48 18.41 12.17
CA ALA A 308 5.61 19.03 13.18
C ALA A 308 4.12 18.98 12.76
N TYR A 309 3.82 19.17 11.47
CA TYR A 309 2.46 18.99 10.95
C TYR A 309 2.02 17.51 11.08
N VAL A 310 2.82 16.58 10.62
CA VAL A 310 2.49 15.14 10.65
C VAL A 310 2.37 14.61 12.07
N ALA A 311 3.12 15.17 13.02
CA ALA A 311 3.00 14.90 14.45
C ALA A 311 1.76 15.53 15.11
N GLY A 312 1.00 16.38 14.39
CA GLY A 312 -0.17 17.07 14.92
C GLY A 312 0.13 18.27 15.81
N ILE A 313 1.36 18.79 15.79
CA ILE A 313 1.76 20.01 16.52
C ILE A 313 1.17 21.23 15.83
N TYR A 314 1.22 21.27 14.49
CA TYR A 314 0.61 22.32 13.68
C TYR A 314 -0.61 21.79 12.93
N ASN A 315 -1.63 22.61 12.76
CA ASN A 315 -2.61 22.45 11.71
C ASN A 315 -1.98 22.86 10.37
N LEU A 316 -2.63 22.56 9.25
CA LEU A 316 -2.08 22.81 7.93
C LEU A 316 -1.84 24.31 7.66
N GLU A 317 -2.77 25.16 8.08
CA GLU A 317 -2.70 26.60 7.86
C GLU A 317 -1.48 27.21 8.59
N ASP A 318 -1.26 26.82 9.84
CA ASP A 318 -0.12 27.32 10.63
C ASP A 318 1.20 26.78 10.05
N ALA A 319 1.26 25.51 9.64
CA ALA A 319 2.45 24.95 9.01
C ALA A 319 2.82 25.67 7.70
N VAL A 320 1.83 25.99 6.85
CA VAL A 320 2.03 26.76 5.61
C VAL A 320 2.53 28.19 5.92
N LYS A 321 1.99 28.86 6.94
CA LYS A 321 2.47 30.17 7.35
C LYS A 321 3.92 30.10 7.85
N VAL A 322 4.24 29.10 8.66
CA VAL A 322 5.61 28.91 9.16
C VAL A 322 6.60 28.71 8.00
N ILE A 323 6.30 27.81 7.06
CA ILE A 323 7.21 27.57 5.93
C ILE A 323 7.33 28.78 5.01
N PHE A 324 6.25 29.52 4.78
CA PHE A 324 6.27 30.77 4.03
C PHE A 324 7.20 31.81 4.68
N HIS A 325 7.00 32.14 5.94
CA HIS A 325 7.82 33.13 6.62
C HIS A 325 9.29 32.69 6.71
N ARG A 326 9.52 31.40 6.96
CA ARG A 326 10.87 30.84 7.00
C ARG A 326 11.59 31.01 5.67
N SER A 327 10.99 30.57 4.57
CA SER A 327 11.58 30.65 3.25
C SER A 327 11.80 32.10 2.79
N TYR A 328 10.81 32.95 3.00
CA TYR A 328 10.87 34.38 2.69
C TYR A 328 11.97 35.12 3.44
N LEU A 329 12.09 34.89 4.75
CA LEU A 329 13.13 35.55 5.58
C LEU A 329 14.52 35.02 5.22
N GLN A 330 14.66 33.72 4.99
CA GLN A 330 15.90 33.11 4.59
C GLN A 330 16.36 33.60 3.20
N ASN A 331 15.42 33.73 2.25
CA ASN A 331 15.73 34.27 0.92
C ASN A 331 16.28 35.71 0.97
N LYS A 332 15.85 36.55 1.94
CA LYS A 332 16.37 37.90 2.17
C LYS A 332 17.82 37.94 2.67
N THR A 333 18.33 36.85 3.18
CA THR A 333 19.72 36.73 3.60
C THR A 333 20.64 36.29 2.46
N GLY A 334 20.11 35.94 1.30
CA GLY A 334 20.88 35.56 0.12
C GLY A 334 21.96 36.61 -0.24
N GLY A 335 23.16 36.15 -0.57
CA GLY A 335 24.30 36.96 -0.88
C GLY A 335 25.03 37.58 0.31
N LYS A 336 24.55 37.37 1.55
CA LYS A 336 25.21 37.87 2.77
C LYS A 336 26.14 36.86 3.46
N GLY A 337 26.18 35.65 2.96
CA GLY A 337 26.99 34.57 3.48
C GLY A 337 26.73 33.28 2.73
N ARG A 338 27.42 32.22 3.11
CA ARG A 338 27.29 30.88 2.54
C ARG A 338 27.22 29.81 3.62
N MET A 339 26.77 28.62 3.22
CA MET A 339 26.83 27.41 4.02
C MET A 339 27.63 26.34 3.27
N ALA A 340 28.39 25.54 4.02
CA ALA A 340 29.12 24.40 3.47
C ALA A 340 29.03 23.20 4.40
N VAL A 341 28.78 22.04 3.83
CA VAL A 341 28.85 20.77 4.56
C VAL A 341 30.28 20.27 4.53
N VAL A 342 30.81 19.93 5.68
CA VAL A 342 32.18 19.43 5.82
C VAL A 342 32.20 18.09 6.55
N GLY A 343 33.06 17.17 6.09
CA GLY A 343 33.24 15.82 6.65
C GLY A 343 34.09 15.83 7.92
N LEU A 344 33.70 16.60 8.92
CA LEU A 344 34.40 16.75 10.20
C LEU A 344 33.46 16.51 11.39
N SER A 345 34.01 16.06 12.50
CA SER A 345 33.32 16.13 13.79
C SER A 345 33.19 17.60 14.25
N LYS A 346 32.24 17.86 15.15
CA LYS A 346 32.04 19.20 15.70
C LYS A 346 33.31 19.76 16.30
N SER A 347 34.07 18.97 17.07
CA SER A 347 35.31 19.41 17.71
C SER A 347 36.46 19.73 16.71
N GLU A 348 36.51 19.04 15.57
CA GLU A 348 37.48 19.34 14.50
C GLU A 348 37.09 20.62 13.75
N ALA A 349 35.77 20.78 13.49
CA ALA A 349 35.27 22.00 12.86
C ALA A 349 35.48 23.23 13.73
N GLU A 350 35.22 23.13 15.05
CA GLU A 350 35.49 24.21 16.00
C GLU A 350 36.99 24.64 16.00
N LYS A 351 37.90 23.68 15.88
CA LYS A 351 39.36 24.00 15.76
C LYS A 351 39.72 24.71 14.45
N ILE A 352 39.04 24.34 13.35
CA ILE A 352 39.34 24.97 12.03
C ILE A 352 38.85 26.42 11.98
N ILE A 353 37.75 26.73 12.68
CA ILE A 353 37.20 28.09 12.75
C ILE A 353 37.80 28.93 13.90
N GLU A 354 38.71 28.37 14.70
CA GLU A 354 39.35 29.07 15.81
C GLU A 354 39.96 30.39 15.36
N GLY A 355 39.62 31.49 16.04
CA GLY A 355 40.00 32.86 15.68
C GLY A 355 39.17 33.51 14.57
N LYS A 356 38.13 32.81 14.05
CA LYS A 356 37.19 33.30 13.05
C LYS A 356 35.71 33.10 13.47
N GLU A 357 35.45 32.87 14.73
CA GLU A 357 34.13 32.53 15.27
C GLU A 357 33.10 33.66 15.07
N SER A 358 33.55 34.89 14.87
CA SER A 358 32.69 36.03 14.51
C SER A 358 32.27 36.04 13.05
N GLU A 359 33.01 35.36 12.17
CA GLU A 359 32.79 35.33 10.73
C GLU A 359 32.17 34.01 10.28
N VAL A 360 32.54 32.87 10.90
CA VAL A 360 32.06 31.50 10.55
C VAL A 360 31.74 30.74 11.82
N GLN A 361 30.62 30.01 11.80
CA GLN A 361 30.13 29.19 12.92
C GLN A 361 29.74 27.80 12.46
N VAL A 362 29.73 26.82 13.38
CA VAL A 362 29.10 25.52 13.18
C VAL A 362 27.59 25.70 13.31
N ALA A 363 26.90 25.74 12.18
CA ALA A 363 25.45 25.94 12.12
C ALA A 363 24.66 24.67 12.46
N VAL A 364 25.12 23.50 11.99
CA VAL A 364 24.44 22.21 12.18
C VAL A 364 25.44 21.08 12.41
N VAL A 365 25.10 20.16 13.30
CA VAL A 365 25.79 18.87 13.47
C VAL A 365 24.94 17.80 12.84
N ASN A 366 25.30 17.37 11.62
CA ASN A 366 24.53 16.38 10.84
C ASN A 366 24.84 14.94 11.25
N GLY A 367 25.98 14.72 11.88
CA GLY A 367 26.41 13.40 12.33
C GLY A 367 27.73 13.44 13.07
N PRO A 368 28.25 12.31 13.54
CA PRO A 368 29.51 12.26 14.30
C PRO A 368 30.73 12.82 13.55
N ALA A 369 30.73 12.74 12.22
CA ALA A 369 31.80 13.18 11.35
C ALA A 369 31.29 14.07 10.20
N MET A 370 30.19 14.82 10.43
CA MET A 370 29.60 15.69 9.42
C MET A 370 28.95 16.90 10.07
N VAL A 371 29.38 18.09 9.72
CA VAL A 371 28.79 19.35 10.20
C VAL A 371 28.55 20.30 9.05
N THR A 372 27.69 21.30 9.25
CA THR A 372 27.50 22.42 8.34
C THR A 372 28.10 23.67 8.98
N LEU A 373 29.02 24.30 8.27
CA LEU A 373 29.53 25.63 8.59
C LEU A 373 28.68 26.68 7.88
N ALA A 374 28.46 27.83 8.54
CA ALA A 374 27.78 28.98 7.96
C ALA A 374 28.51 30.26 8.33
N GLY A 375 28.61 31.21 7.42
CA GLY A 375 29.26 32.47 7.70
C GLY A 375 29.53 33.32 6.46
N ASP A 376 30.43 34.30 6.66
CA ASP A 376 30.91 35.17 5.58
C ASP A 376 31.54 34.37 4.44
N THR A 377 31.21 34.75 3.21
CA THR A 377 31.62 34.02 2.02
C THR A 377 33.13 33.89 1.89
N GLU A 378 33.88 35.00 2.09
CA GLU A 378 35.32 34.99 1.91
C GLU A 378 36.02 34.22 3.04
N ALA A 379 35.54 34.37 4.26
CA ALA A 379 36.04 33.64 5.42
C ALA A 379 35.80 32.13 5.29
N LEU A 380 34.60 31.73 4.86
CA LEU A 380 34.25 30.34 4.65
C LEU A 380 35.06 29.72 3.51
N GLU A 381 35.17 30.39 2.36
CA GLU A 381 36.03 29.94 1.24
C GLU A 381 37.51 29.82 1.65
N GLY A 382 38.00 30.72 2.49
CA GLY A 382 39.34 30.63 3.04
C GLY A 382 39.58 29.42 3.93
N ILE A 383 38.59 29.02 4.71
CA ILE A 383 38.57 27.80 5.53
C ILE A 383 38.52 26.57 4.63
N ILE A 384 37.64 26.56 3.66
CA ILE A 384 37.44 25.48 2.70
C ILE A 384 38.71 25.21 1.90
N LYS A 385 39.34 26.24 1.33
CA LYS A 385 40.61 26.14 0.58
C LYS A 385 41.75 25.56 1.42
N LYS A 386 41.82 25.94 2.69
CA LYS A 386 42.77 25.33 3.64
C LYS A 386 42.45 23.89 3.94
N GLY A 387 41.15 23.54 4.04
CA GLY A 387 40.66 22.21 4.28
C GLY A 387 40.73 21.28 3.06
N SER A 388 40.62 21.81 1.82
CA SER A 388 40.75 21.03 0.58
C SER A 388 42.14 20.38 0.44
N VAL A 389 43.15 20.90 1.15
CA VAL A 389 44.46 20.26 1.29
C VAL A 389 44.38 18.99 2.17
N VAL A 390 43.27 18.79 2.90
CA VAL A 390 43.04 17.67 3.85
C VAL A 390 41.98 16.71 3.39
N GLY A 391 41.44 16.84 2.15
CA GLY A 391 40.45 15.88 1.59
C GLY A 391 39.04 16.04 2.13
N LEU A 392 38.54 17.26 2.30
CA LEU A 392 37.18 17.56 2.71
C LEU A 392 36.21 17.45 1.52
N ASP A 393 35.21 16.59 1.62
CA ASP A 393 34.07 16.56 0.67
C ASP A 393 33.17 17.78 0.92
N LEU A 394 33.08 18.64 -0.09
CA LEU A 394 32.34 19.89 -0.04
C LEU A 394 31.03 19.78 -0.85
N VAL A 395 29.93 20.09 -0.21
CA VAL A 395 28.66 20.36 -0.88
C VAL A 395 28.34 21.84 -0.63
N GLU A 396 28.40 22.67 -1.66
CA GLU A 396 27.85 24.04 -1.61
C GLU A 396 26.33 23.95 -1.51
N VAL A 397 25.77 24.62 -0.52
CA VAL A 397 24.30 24.71 -0.31
C VAL A 397 23.84 26.15 -0.52
#